data_a5f7c017d0db1f657ae47db20d482aad
#
_entry.id   a5f7c017d0db1f657ae47db20d482aad
#
_cell.length_a   1.000
_cell.length_b   1.000
_cell.length_c   1.000
_cell.angle_alpha   90.00
_cell.angle_beta   90.00
_cell.angle_gamma   90.00
#
_symmetry.space_group_name_H-M   'P 1'
#
loop_
_entity.id
_entity.type
_entity.pdbx_description
1 polymer ?
#
loop_
_entity_poly.entity_id
_entity_poly.type
_entity_poly.pdbx_seq_one_letter_code
_entity_poly.pdbx_strand_id
1 'polypeptide(L)'
;MTVFLCDGECEYSYDDLLRHLNQDNYFPLLKTHHLFSYFGNLVKALTNDVPLVLLDSDLSPAELDGVDESLVNQSIPLSVKRLPSMGEVIEALVHSTSEITMFTSGTTGQPKKVVHSIQTLTRSVRRGEKYNNQIWAYAYNPTHMAGLQVFFQAFENLNTLINVFNRTRSEIFNLIKKHSITHISATPTFYRLLLPYERAYSSVIRLTLGGEKSDGHLYNVIRQIFPSAQINNVYASTEAGSLFAAKGENFQIPASIHDMFQVVDDELLIHRSLLGQSDSFRFDGDYYHSGDLIEWINREEGVFKFKSRKNELINVGGYKVNPGEVENVLNAIKGIRQSLVFGKANSVWAIYFVRRCNLKKEYGFQNLKFAVS
;
A
#
# COMPACT_ATOMS: atom_id res chain seq x y z
N MET A 1 24.85 3.33 -17.46
CA MET A 1 23.54 3.99 -17.23
C MET A 1 22.81 3.24 -16.13
N THR A 2 22.35 3.94 -15.11
CA THR A 2 21.59 3.28 -14.03
C THR A 2 20.13 3.10 -14.48
N VAL A 3 19.62 1.88 -14.38
CA VAL A 3 18.25 1.55 -14.74
C VAL A 3 17.30 2.14 -13.70
N PHE A 4 16.27 2.84 -14.15
CA PHE A 4 15.20 3.38 -13.32
C PHE A 4 14.07 2.38 -13.16
N LEU A 5 13.54 1.86 -14.28
CA LEU A 5 12.35 1.01 -14.30
C LEU A 5 12.47 -0.08 -15.36
N CYS A 6 12.16 -1.33 -14.96
CA CYS A 6 11.85 -2.42 -15.90
C CYS A 6 10.36 -2.72 -15.84
N ASP A 7 9.67 -2.63 -16.99
CA ASP A 7 8.25 -2.93 -17.14
C ASP A 7 8.00 -3.86 -18.34
N GLY A 8 7.80 -5.12 -18.07
CA GLY A 8 7.77 -6.17 -19.09
C GLY A 8 9.11 -6.32 -19.80
N GLU A 9 9.10 -6.13 -21.11
CA GLU A 9 10.32 -6.15 -21.93
C GLU A 9 10.98 -4.77 -22.06
N CYS A 10 10.35 -3.72 -21.54
CA CYS A 10 10.87 -2.36 -21.61
C CYS A 10 11.77 -2.07 -20.41
N GLU A 11 12.93 -1.46 -20.69
CA GLU A 11 13.85 -0.96 -19.68
C GLU A 11 14.10 0.52 -19.91
N TYR A 12 13.91 1.32 -18.86
CA TYR A 12 14.07 2.76 -18.87
C TYR A 12 15.19 3.17 -17.90
N SER A 13 16.13 3.98 -18.39
CA SER A 13 17.19 4.55 -17.58
C SER A 13 16.74 5.84 -16.88
N TYR A 14 17.54 6.29 -15.90
CA TYR A 14 17.35 7.64 -15.32
C TYR A 14 17.63 8.75 -16.34
N ASP A 15 18.44 8.51 -17.36
CA ASP A 15 18.64 9.48 -18.46
C ASP A 15 17.40 9.57 -19.36
N ASP A 16 16.67 8.47 -19.57
CA ASP A 16 15.38 8.48 -20.26
C ASP A 16 14.36 9.30 -19.50
N LEU A 17 14.32 9.11 -18.17
CA LEU A 17 13.44 9.90 -17.31
C LEU A 17 13.81 11.37 -17.35
N LEU A 18 15.08 11.72 -17.26
CA LEU A 18 15.53 13.12 -17.31
C LEU A 18 15.13 13.79 -18.64
N ARG A 19 15.25 13.07 -19.77
CA ARG A 19 14.76 13.56 -21.08
C ARG A 19 13.24 13.79 -21.06
N HIS A 20 12.49 12.86 -20.47
CA HIS A 20 11.04 12.99 -20.34
C HIS A 20 10.63 14.18 -19.48
N LEU A 21 11.31 14.42 -18.37
CA LEU A 21 11.04 15.56 -17.48
C LEU A 21 11.26 16.91 -18.17
N ASN A 22 12.17 17.00 -19.11
CA ASN A 22 12.47 18.22 -19.87
C ASN A 22 11.54 18.48 -21.08
N GLN A 23 10.45 17.72 -21.25
CA GLN A 23 9.41 17.98 -22.24
C GLN A 23 8.37 18.95 -21.69
N ASP A 24 8.00 19.98 -22.49
CA ASP A 24 7.09 21.06 -22.08
C ASP A 24 5.60 20.65 -22.18
N ASN A 25 5.27 19.50 -21.61
CA ASN A 25 3.90 18.99 -21.52
C ASN A 25 3.65 18.34 -20.15
N TYR A 26 2.41 18.33 -19.73
CA TYR A 26 2.00 17.84 -18.43
C TYR A 26 0.55 17.38 -18.47
N PHE A 27 0.22 16.35 -17.70
CA PHE A 27 -1.13 15.79 -17.58
C PHE A 27 -1.65 16.02 -16.15
N PRO A 28 -2.52 17.00 -15.89
CA PRO A 28 -3.08 17.24 -14.54
C PRO A 28 -3.88 16.06 -14.00
N LEU A 29 -4.56 15.32 -14.90
CA LEU A 29 -5.34 14.11 -14.62
C LEU A 29 -4.84 12.99 -15.54
N LEU A 30 -3.90 12.18 -15.06
CA LEU A 30 -3.34 11.08 -15.84
C LEU A 30 -3.92 9.73 -15.38
N LYS A 31 -4.54 9.03 -16.34
CA LYS A 31 -5.04 7.67 -16.19
C LYS A 31 -4.29 6.76 -17.17
N THR A 32 -3.39 5.92 -16.68
CA THR A 32 -2.56 5.06 -17.55
C THR A 32 -2.06 3.82 -16.81
N HIS A 33 -1.90 2.72 -17.55
CA HIS A 33 -1.20 1.51 -17.08
C HIS A 33 0.32 1.58 -17.32
N HIS A 34 0.80 2.58 -18.06
CA HIS A 34 2.21 2.70 -18.43
C HIS A 34 3.00 3.36 -17.32
N LEU A 35 3.72 2.59 -16.50
CA LEU A 35 4.38 3.07 -15.28
C LEU A 35 5.42 4.16 -15.53
N PHE A 36 6.18 4.07 -16.63
CA PHE A 36 7.17 5.11 -16.94
C PHE A 36 6.51 6.47 -17.17
N SER A 37 5.43 6.52 -17.95
CA SER A 37 4.67 7.76 -18.18
C SER A 37 4.02 8.27 -16.89
N TYR A 38 3.50 7.35 -16.06
CA TYR A 38 2.90 7.66 -14.78
C TYR A 38 3.91 8.32 -13.83
N PHE A 39 5.06 7.67 -13.59
CA PHE A 39 6.10 8.21 -12.70
C PHE A 39 6.76 9.46 -13.27
N GLY A 40 6.97 9.50 -14.59
CA GLY A 40 7.50 10.69 -15.26
C GLY A 40 6.60 11.90 -15.06
N ASN A 41 5.28 11.74 -15.21
CA ASN A 41 4.33 12.82 -14.97
C ASN A 41 4.23 13.22 -13.49
N LEU A 42 4.28 12.25 -12.56
CA LEU A 42 4.32 12.51 -11.12
C LEU A 42 5.56 13.35 -10.72
N VAL A 43 6.75 12.93 -11.17
CA VAL A 43 7.98 13.67 -10.88
C VAL A 43 7.95 15.04 -11.51
N LYS A 44 7.43 15.16 -12.74
CA LYS A 44 7.26 16.45 -13.43
C LYS A 44 6.34 17.39 -12.66
N ALA A 45 5.20 16.90 -12.17
CA ALA A 45 4.30 17.69 -11.33
C ALA A 45 5.03 18.22 -10.08
N LEU A 46 5.72 17.33 -9.36
CA LEU A 46 6.43 17.68 -8.13
C LEU A 46 7.57 18.67 -8.37
N THR A 47 8.38 18.47 -9.40
CA THR A 47 9.52 19.36 -9.69
C THR A 47 9.13 20.74 -10.21
N ASN A 48 7.90 20.90 -10.71
CA ASN A 48 7.39 22.17 -11.26
C ASN A 48 6.32 22.82 -10.39
N ASP A 49 6.07 22.30 -9.18
CA ASP A 49 5.11 22.86 -8.22
C ASP A 49 3.68 22.99 -8.78
N VAL A 50 3.25 22.00 -9.58
CA VAL A 50 1.88 21.95 -10.14
C VAL A 50 1.08 20.80 -9.55
N PRO A 51 -0.26 20.96 -9.37
CA PRO A 51 -1.10 19.92 -8.77
C PRO A 51 -1.25 18.72 -9.70
N LEU A 52 -1.44 17.53 -9.11
CA LEU A 52 -1.67 16.31 -9.86
C LEU A 52 -2.78 15.47 -9.21
N VAL A 53 -3.69 14.98 -10.03
CA VAL A 53 -4.71 14.01 -9.63
C VAL A 53 -4.30 12.63 -10.14
N LEU A 54 -4.13 11.70 -9.22
CA LEU A 54 -3.77 10.30 -9.50
C LEU A 54 -5.05 9.50 -9.73
N LEU A 55 -5.26 9.05 -10.95
CA LEU A 55 -6.42 8.26 -11.34
C LEU A 55 -6.02 6.79 -11.51
N ASP A 56 -6.68 5.91 -10.76
CA ASP A 56 -6.54 4.48 -10.94
C ASP A 56 -6.99 4.08 -12.34
N SER A 57 -6.15 3.33 -13.05
CA SER A 57 -6.43 2.89 -14.42
C SER A 57 -7.66 2.01 -14.54
N ASP A 58 -8.05 1.33 -13.44
CA ASP A 58 -9.18 0.40 -13.40
C ASP A 58 -10.50 1.06 -12.94
N LEU A 59 -10.44 2.28 -12.36
CA LEU A 59 -11.64 3.03 -11.98
C LEU A 59 -12.24 3.82 -13.13
N SER A 60 -13.58 3.90 -13.17
CA SER A 60 -14.28 4.84 -14.04
C SER A 60 -14.19 6.25 -13.47
N PRO A 61 -13.78 7.28 -14.25
CA PRO A 61 -13.82 8.66 -13.79
C PRO A 61 -15.20 9.12 -13.30
N ALA A 62 -16.28 8.58 -13.86
CA ALA A 62 -17.66 8.84 -13.43
C ALA A 62 -17.96 8.41 -11.98
N GLU A 63 -17.13 7.53 -11.40
CA GLU A 63 -17.24 7.10 -10.00
C GLU A 63 -16.53 8.08 -9.05
N LEU A 64 -15.82 9.07 -9.60
CA LEU A 64 -14.96 9.99 -8.84
C LEU A 64 -15.63 11.36 -8.77
N ASP A 65 -16.08 11.75 -7.58
CA ASP A 65 -16.67 13.06 -7.37
C ASP A 65 -15.66 14.19 -7.59
N GLY A 66 -16.08 15.24 -8.34
CA GLY A 66 -15.26 16.41 -8.66
C GLY A 66 -14.16 16.18 -9.70
N VAL A 67 -14.18 15.06 -10.44
CA VAL A 67 -13.29 14.80 -11.58
C VAL A 67 -14.02 15.13 -12.88
N ASP A 68 -13.47 16.09 -13.64
CA ASP A 68 -13.96 16.39 -15.01
C ASP A 68 -13.37 15.36 -15.98
N GLU A 69 -14.22 14.43 -16.44
CA GLU A 69 -13.82 13.37 -17.37
C GLU A 69 -13.22 13.91 -18.67
N SER A 70 -13.63 15.10 -19.12
CA SER A 70 -13.11 15.71 -20.34
C SER A 70 -11.63 16.08 -20.24
N LEU A 71 -11.11 16.26 -19.01
CA LEU A 71 -9.71 16.62 -18.75
C LEU A 71 -8.82 15.39 -18.54
N VAL A 72 -9.39 14.19 -18.43
CA VAL A 72 -8.60 12.96 -18.26
C VAL A 72 -7.72 12.72 -19.48
N ASN A 73 -6.44 12.53 -19.26
CA ASN A 73 -5.42 12.36 -20.30
C ASN A 73 -5.29 13.52 -21.29
N GLN A 74 -5.80 14.68 -20.94
CA GLN A 74 -5.51 15.90 -21.71
C GLN A 74 -4.16 16.47 -21.27
N SER A 75 -3.26 16.62 -22.24
CA SER A 75 -1.98 17.29 -22.04
C SER A 75 -2.17 18.80 -22.12
N ILE A 76 -1.58 19.50 -21.17
CA ILE A 76 -1.50 20.96 -21.20
C ILE A 76 -0.03 21.41 -21.34
N PRO A 77 0.22 22.58 -21.98
CA PRO A 77 1.56 23.16 -22.00
C PRO A 77 2.05 23.49 -20.59
N LEU A 78 3.30 23.15 -20.31
CA LEU A 78 3.98 23.50 -19.06
C LEU A 78 5.40 23.93 -19.37
N SER A 79 5.75 25.19 -19.03
CA SER A 79 7.15 25.61 -19.07
C SER A 79 7.93 24.98 -17.94
N VAL A 80 8.55 23.81 -18.21
CA VAL A 80 9.21 23.02 -17.19
C VAL A 80 10.53 23.65 -16.74
N LYS A 81 10.85 23.51 -15.45
CA LYS A 81 12.18 23.79 -14.91
C LYS A 81 13.18 22.82 -15.58
N ARG A 82 14.17 23.36 -16.30
CA ARG A 82 15.21 22.54 -16.93
C ARG A 82 16.19 22.06 -15.86
N LEU A 83 16.15 20.77 -15.56
CA LEU A 83 16.98 20.15 -14.54
C LEU A 83 18.07 19.30 -15.24
N PRO A 84 19.35 19.63 -15.10
CA PRO A 84 20.46 18.99 -15.84
C PRO A 84 20.86 17.62 -15.26
N SER A 85 20.47 17.30 -14.03
CA SER A 85 20.86 16.06 -13.34
C SER A 85 19.75 15.51 -12.45
N MET A 86 19.82 14.20 -12.18
CA MET A 86 18.92 13.56 -11.25
C MET A 86 19.08 14.05 -9.80
N GLY A 87 20.27 14.53 -9.43
CA GLY A 87 20.48 15.17 -8.12
C GLY A 87 19.61 16.42 -7.97
N GLU A 88 19.56 17.27 -8.99
CA GLU A 88 18.71 18.48 -9.00
C GLU A 88 17.21 18.13 -9.09
N VAL A 89 16.86 17.06 -9.79
CA VAL A 89 15.48 16.52 -9.80
C VAL A 89 15.04 16.13 -8.39
N ILE A 90 15.87 15.39 -7.66
CA ILE A 90 15.56 14.97 -6.28
C ILE A 90 15.49 16.17 -5.36
N GLU A 91 16.40 17.13 -5.49
CA GLU A 91 16.40 18.36 -4.69
C GLU A 91 15.13 19.18 -4.94
N ALA A 92 14.73 19.39 -6.19
CA ALA A 92 13.50 20.08 -6.53
C ALA A 92 12.25 19.33 -5.99
N LEU A 93 12.24 18.00 -6.11
CA LEU A 93 11.13 17.16 -5.65
C LEU A 93 10.91 17.27 -4.13
N VAL A 94 11.96 17.22 -3.34
CA VAL A 94 11.82 17.23 -1.85
C VAL A 94 11.37 18.58 -1.30
N HIS A 95 11.58 19.65 -2.06
CA HIS A 95 11.12 21.00 -1.73
C HIS A 95 9.81 21.38 -2.45
N SER A 96 9.17 20.41 -3.12
CA SER A 96 7.94 20.63 -3.86
C SER A 96 6.80 21.13 -2.97
N THR A 97 6.04 22.06 -3.52
CA THR A 97 4.78 22.57 -2.95
C THR A 97 3.55 21.99 -3.64
N SER A 98 3.73 21.03 -4.56
CA SER A 98 2.63 20.40 -5.29
C SER A 98 1.66 19.69 -4.36
N GLU A 99 0.39 19.77 -4.71
CA GLU A 99 -0.70 19.00 -4.13
C GLU A 99 -0.95 17.75 -4.97
N ILE A 100 -0.82 16.58 -4.35
CA ILE A 100 -1.08 15.28 -4.98
C ILE A 100 -2.40 14.73 -4.45
N THR A 101 -3.40 14.71 -5.32
CA THR A 101 -4.73 14.15 -4.99
C THR A 101 -4.77 12.67 -5.26
N MET A 102 -5.26 11.92 -4.29
CA MET A 102 -5.50 10.48 -4.35
C MET A 102 -6.94 10.15 -3.97
N PHE A 103 -7.43 8.99 -4.42
CA PHE A 103 -8.74 8.48 -4.04
C PHE A 103 -8.59 7.18 -3.26
N THR A 104 -9.41 7.03 -2.22
CA THR A 104 -9.47 5.80 -1.42
C THR A 104 -10.81 5.11 -1.63
N SER A 105 -10.86 3.79 -1.52
CA SER A 105 -12.11 3.05 -1.47
C SER A 105 -12.87 3.43 -0.19
N GLY A 106 -13.82 4.35 -0.33
CA GLY A 106 -14.67 4.74 0.80
C GLY A 106 -15.53 3.58 1.30
N THR A 107 -15.66 3.42 2.62
CA THR A 107 -16.57 2.44 3.25
C THR A 107 -18.04 2.67 2.92
N THR A 108 -18.38 3.81 2.35
CA THR A 108 -19.74 4.23 1.93
C THR A 108 -19.99 3.99 0.43
N GLY A 109 -19.05 3.38 -0.29
CA GLY A 109 -19.17 3.06 -1.71
C GLY A 109 -18.63 4.14 -2.66
N GLN A 110 -18.52 5.40 -2.23
CA GLN A 110 -17.86 6.43 -3.05
C GLN A 110 -16.40 6.66 -2.62
N PRO A 111 -15.45 6.75 -3.58
CA PRO A 111 -14.05 7.03 -3.27
C PRO A 111 -13.89 8.37 -2.56
N LYS A 112 -13.10 8.38 -1.48
CA LYS A 112 -12.78 9.61 -0.74
C LYS A 112 -11.56 10.26 -1.33
N LYS A 113 -11.64 11.57 -1.56
CA LYS A 113 -10.52 12.41 -1.98
C LYS A 113 -9.61 12.73 -0.80
N VAL A 114 -8.29 12.49 -0.96
CA VAL A 114 -7.26 12.89 0.00
C VAL A 114 -6.16 13.62 -0.76
N VAL A 115 -5.78 14.80 -0.28
CA VAL A 115 -4.71 15.63 -0.86
C VAL A 115 -3.47 15.53 0.00
N HIS A 116 -2.34 15.19 -0.60
CA HIS A 116 -1.05 15.04 0.05
C HIS A 116 -0.02 16.03 -0.44
N SER A 117 0.83 16.49 0.47
CA SER A 117 2.09 17.17 0.14
C SER A 117 3.22 16.15 -0.02
N ILE A 118 4.34 16.59 -0.60
CA ILE A 118 5.54 15.74 -0.69
C ILE A 118 6.02 15.28 0.69
N GLN A 119 5.88 16.09 1.74
CA GLN A 119 6.29 15.76 3.10
C GLN A 119 5.50 14.57 3.66
N THR A 120 4.20 14.47 3.37
CA THR A 120 3.38 13.32 3.81
C THR A 120 3.71 12.07 3.00
N LEU A 121 3.99 12.19 1.71
CA LEU A 121 4.32 11.07 0.82
C LEU A 121 5.70 10.47 1.12
N THR A 122 6.68 11.30 1.51
CA THR A 122 8.09 10.89 1.66
C THR A 122 8.56 10.81 3.11
N ARG A 123 7.69 11.04 4.10
CA ARG A 123 8.03 11.00 5.55
C ARG A 123 8.85 9.79 5.96
N SER A 124 8.55 8.61 5.40
CA SER A 124 9.22 7.35 5.73
C SER A 124 10.44 7.05 4.86
N VAL A 125 10.75 7.89 3.88
CA VAL A 125 11.90 7.70 2.98
C VAL A 125 13.19 7.82 3.75
N ARG A 126 14.07 6.87 3.56
CA ARG A 126 15.40 6.81 4.15
C ARG A 126 16.43 6.99 3.04
N ARG A 127 17.35 7.91 3.23
CA ARG A 127 18.44 8.23 2.29
C ARG A 127 19.80 7.86 2.86
N GLY A 128 20.79 7.78 2.00
CA GLY A 128 22.18 7.53 2.32
C GLY A 128 22.75 6.29 1.64
N GLU A 129 24.06 6.14 1.66
CA GLU A 129 24.80 5.12 0.90
C GLU A 129 24.30 3.68 1.11
N LYS A 130 23.88 3.33 2.33
CA LYS A 130 23.34 2.00 2.65
C LYS A 130 22.00 1.67 1.97
N TYR A 131 21.35 2.67 1.36
CA TYR A 131 20.08 2.50 0.64
C TYR A 131 20.27 2.56 -0.87
N ASN A 132 21.50 2.75 -1.36
CA ASN A 132 21.83 2.74 -2.78
C ASN A 132 21.96 1.30 -3.32
N ASN A 133 21.94 1.16 -4.65
CA ASN A 133 22.12 -0.10 -5.35
C ASN A 133 21.10 -1.20 -4.98
N GLN A 134 19.91 -0.80 -4.56
CA GLN A 134 18.82 -1.71 -4.28
C GLN A 134 17.99 -1.96 -5.54
N ILE A 135 17.47 -3.18 -5.66
CA ILE A 135 16.56 -3.56 -6.75
C ILE A 135 15.22 -3.92 -6.11
N TRP A 136 14.21 -3.10 -6.38
CA TRP A 136 12.90 -3.19 -5.75
C TRP A 136 11.88 -3.87 -6.65
N ALA A 137 11.19 -4.88 -6.15
CA ALA A 137 9.94 -5.32 -6.75
C ALA A 137 8.84 -4.29 -6.49
N TYR A 138 8.28 -3.73 -7.53
CA TYR A 138 7.15 -2.82 -7.47
C TYR A 138 5.85 -3.61 -7.58
N ALA A 139 5.18 -3.86 -6.44
CA ALA A 139 4.08 -4.82 -6.31
C ALA A 139 2.72 -4.18 -5.97
N TYR A 140 2.64 -2.85 -5.92
CA TYR A 140 1.42 -2.11 -5.59
C TYR A 140 0.83 -1.40 -6.81
N ASN A 141 -0.46 -1.09 -6.73
CA ASN A 141 -1.07 -0.12 -7.64
C ASN A 141 -0.37 1.24 -7.46
N PRO A 142 0.08 1.89 -8.56
CA PRO A 142 0.86 3.13 -8.50
C PRO A 142 0.08 4.32 -7.91
N THR A 143 -1.25 4.29 -7.95
CA THR A 143 -2.09 5.38 -7.41
C THR A 143 -2.36 5.24 -5.91
N HIS A 144 -1.94 4.14 -5.29
CA HIS A 144 -2.12 3.92 -3.87
C HIS A 144 -0.91 4.43 -3.07
N MET A 145 -1.16 4.90 -1.84
CA MET A 145 -0.13 5.41 -0.94
C MET A 145 1.06 4.47 -0.79
N ALA A 146 0.82 3.16 -0.61
CA ALA A 146 1.88 2.18 -0.48
C ALA A 146 2.77 2.09 -1.73
N GLY A 147 2.17 2.18 -2.93
CA GLY A 147 2.91 2.23 -4.19
C GLY A 147 3.79 3.47 -4.31
N LEU A 148 3.23 4.64 -3.96
CA LEU A 148 3.99 5.89 -3.97
C LEU A 148 5.15 5.86 -2.98
N GLN A 149 4.98 5.31 -1.79
CA GLN A 149 6.04 5.21 -0.79
C GLN A 149 7.18 4.28 -1.24
N VAL A 150 6.88 3.18 -1.92
CA VAL A 150 7.90 2.32 -2.54
C VAL A 150 8.61 3.07 -3.66
N PHE A 151 7.86 3.78 -4.50
CA PHE A 151 8.43 4.61 -5.55
C PHE A 151 9.40 5.65 -4.98
N PHE A 152 9.00 6.46 -4.02
CA PHE A 152 9.88 7.50 -3.45
C PHE A 152 11.09 6.91 -2.73
N GLN A 153 10.94 5.79 -1.99
CA GLN A 153 12.09 5.12 -1.35
C GLN A 153 13.13 4.65 -2.38
N ALA A 154 12.69 4.13 -3.51
CA ALA A 154 13.58 3.71 -4.58
C ALA A 154 14.15 4.92 -5.36
N PHE A 155 13.28 5.85 -5.74
CA PHE A 155 13.61 6.99 -6.59
C PHE A 155 14.62 7.95 -5.95
N GLU A 156 14.42 8.33 -4.70
CA GLU A 156 15.30 9.28 -4.00
C GLU A 156 16.70 8.70 -3.68
N ASN A 157 16.86 7.37 -3.82
CA ASN A 157 18.15 6.68 -3.71
C ASN A 157 18.67 6.17 -5.07
N LEU A 158 18.08 6.57 -6.19
CA LEU A 158 18.43 6.18 -7.56
C LEU A 158 18.50 4.65 -7.74
N ASN A 159 17.59 3.95 -7.12
CA ASN A 159 17.45 2.49 -7.19
C ASN A 159 16.63 2.06 -8.41
N THR A 160 16.69 0.77 -8.73
CA THR A 160 15.94 0.18 -9.83
C THR A 160 14.59 -0.35 -9.35
N LEU A 161 13.51 -0.05 -10.09
CA LEU A 161 12.18 -0.63 -9.91
C LEU A 161 11.92 -1.71 -10.95
N ILE A 162 11.46 -2.87 -10.52
CA ILE A 162 11.02 -3.97 -11.39
C ILE A 162 9.51 -4.13 -11.22
N ASN A 163 8.74 -3.87 -12.25
CA ASN A 163 7.28 -4.00 -12.18
C ASN A 163 6.86 -5.47 -12.05
N VAL A 164 6.32 -5.82 -10.87
CA VAL A 164 5.70 -7.12 -10.59
C VAL A 164 4.20 -7.00 -10.29
N PHE A 165 3.64 -5.79 -10.37
CA PHE A 165 2.20 -5.55 -10.16
C PHE A 165 1.38 -6.22 -11.25
N ASN A 166 0.31 -6.90 -10.86
CA ASN A 166 -0.57 -7.67 -11.76
C ASN A 166 0.12 -8.76 -12.60
N ARG A 167 1.32 -9.23 -12.15
CA ARG A 167 2.01 -10.35 -12.80
C ARG A 167 1.61 -11.68 -12.16
N THR A 168 1.67 -12.73 -12.97
CA THR A 168 1.49 -14.09 -12.48
C THR A 168 2.63 -14.51 -11.55
N ARG A 169 2.38 -15.47 -10.67
CA ARG A 169 3.40 -16.03 -9.77
C ARG A 169 4.67 -16.47 -10.51
N SER A 170 4.53 -17.13 -11.65
CA SER A 170 5.67 -17.61 -12.45
C SER A 170 6.50 -16.45 -12.99
N GLU A 171 5.86 -15.41 -13.50
CA GLU A 171 6.53 -14.19 -13.97
C GLU A 171 7.27 -13.50 -12.80
N ILE A 172 6.63 -13.36 -11.63
CA ILE A 172 7.24 -12.74 -10.45
C ILE A 172 8.53 -13.49 -10.08
N PHE A 173 8.50 -14.82 -9.97
CA PHE A 173 9.69 -15.60 -9.64
C PHE A 173 10.78 -15.51 -10.71
N ASN A 174 10.40 -15.47 -11.99
CA ASN A 174 11.34 -15.25 -13.09
C ASN A 174 12.00 -13.87 -13.01
N LEU A 175 11.23 -12.81 -12.69
CA LEU A 175 11.76 -11.45 -12.51
C LEU A 175 12.70 -11.36 -11.30
N ILE A 176 12.34 -11.98 -10.17
CA ILE A 176 13.21 -12.04 -8.99
C ILE A 176 14.57 -12.66 -9.35
N LYS A 177 14.57 -13.76 -10.12
CA LYS A 177 15.79 -14.41 -10.56
C LYS A 177 16.56 -13.58 -11.59
N LYS A 178 15.87 -13.09 -12.63
CA LYS A 178 16.46 -12.36 -13.75
C LYS A 178 17.20 -11.10 -13.28
N HIS A 179 16.54 -10.33 -12.41
CA HIS A 179 17.05 -9.05 -11.95
C HIS A 179 17.71 -9.09 -10.57
N SER A 180 17.82 -10.28 -9.94
CA SER A 180 18.36 -10.42 -8.58
C SER A 180 17.72 -9.43 -7.59
N ILE A 181 16.39 -9.37 -7.60
CA ILE A 181 15.61 -8.45 -6.73
C ILE A 181 16.06 -8.60 -5.28
N THR A 182 16.29 -7.46 -4.62
CA THR A 182 16.80 -7.40 -3.24
C THR A 182 15.73 -7.00 -2.23
N HIS A 183 14.74 -6.21 -2.64
CA HIS A 183 13.70 -5.64 -1.78
C HIS A 183 12.32 -5.88 -2.37
N ILE A 184 11.37 -6.30 -1.53
CA ILE A 184 9.95 -6.42 -1.91
C ILE A 184 9.11 -5.77 -0.82
N SER A 185 8.27 -4.82 -1.21
CA SER A 185 7.22 -4.30 -0.35
C SER A 185 5.87 -4.63 -1.00
N ALA A 186 5.02 -5.35 -0.27
CA ALA A 186 3.75 -5.82 -0.81
C ALA A 186 2.73 -6.10 0.30
N THR A 187 1.48 -6.34 -0.07
CA THR A 187 0.45 -6.76 0.88
C THR A 187 0.67 -8.21 1.34
N PRO A 188 0.20 -8.61 2.52
CA PRO A 188 0.13 -10.02 2.93
C PRO A 188 -0.50 -10.94 1.88
N THR A 189 -1.55 -10.48 1.20
CA THR A 189 -2.19 -11.21 0.11
C THR A 189 -1.23 -11.49 -1.05
N PHE A 190 -0.41 -10.53 -1.45
CA PHE A 190 0.61 -10.75 -2.48
C PHE A 190 1.53 -11.92 -2.12
N TYR A 191 2.05 -11.95 -0.88
CA TYR A 191 2.93 -13.04 -0.44
C TYR A 191 2.21 -14.40 -0.37
N ARG A 192 0.93 -14.45 0.01
CA ARG A 192 0.12 -15.67 -0.03
C ARG A 192 -0.06 -16.20 -1.45
N LEU A 193 -0.17 -15.31 -2.44
CA LEU A 193 -0.31 -15.67 -3.86
C LEU A 193 0.97 -16.22 -4.48
N LEU A 194 2.14 -16.04 -3.83
CA LEU A 194 3.38 -16.68 -4.25
C LEU A 194 3.41 -18.20 -3.99
N LEU A 195 2.42 -18.76 -3.30
CA LEU A 195 2.33 -20.19 -3.04
C LEU A 195 1.59 -20.96 -4.15
N PRO A 196 2.00 -22.21 -4.43
CA PRO A 196 3.22 -22.88 -3.98
C PRO A 196 4.48 -22.32 -4.64
N TYR A 197 5.62 -22.41 -3.96
CA TYR A 197 6.92 -22.02 -4.51
C TYR A 197 7.77 -23.25 -4.88
N GLU A 198 8.72 -23.09 -5.80
CA GLU A 198 9.56 -24.19 -6.31
C GLU A 198 10.93 -24.23 -5.64
N ARG A 199 11.43 -23.07 -5.24
CA ARG A 199 12.77 -22.92 -4.65
C ARG A 199 12.86 -21.67 -3.80
N ALA A 200 13.95 -21.53 -3.02
CA ALA A 200 14.30 -20.32 -2.29
C ALA A 200 14.99 -19.28 -3.18
N TYR A 201 14.84 -17.99 -2.80
CA TYR A 201 15.41 -16.83 -3.48
C TYR A 201 16.22 -15.99 -2.48
N SER A 202 17.51 -16.28 -2.37
CA SER A 202 18.41 -15.65 -1.39
C SER A 202 18.84 -14.23 -1.77
N SER A 203 18.57 -13.77 -3.01
CA SER A 203 18.83 -12.39 -3.42
C SER A 203 17.96 -11.39 -2.67
N VAL A 204 16.75 -11.81 -2.24
CA VAL A 204 15.85 -10.95 -1.50
C VAL A 204 16.30 -10.88 -0.04
N ILE A 205 16.72 -9.68 0.38
CA ILE A 205 17.27 -9.43 1.71
C ILE A 205 16.34 -8.64 2.63
N ARG A 206 15.30 -8.01 2.06
CA ARG A 206 14.32 -7.25 2.84
C ARG A 206 12.92 -7.39 2.27
N LEU A 207 11.99 -7.66 3.17
CA LEU A 207 10.56 -7.73 2.88
C LEU A 207 9.81 -6.76 3.78
N THR A 208 8.84 -6.07 3.20
CA THR A 208 7.89 -5.25 3.95
C THR A 208 6.48 -5.72 3.64
N LEU A 209 5.70 -5.94 4.71
CA LEU A 209 4.28 -6.22 4.64
C LEU A 209 3.52 -4.99 5.13
N GLY A 210 2.44 -4.62 4.45
CA GLY A 210 1.61 -3.49 4.86
C GLY A 210 0.24 -3.51 4.19
N GLY A 211 -0.68 -2.69 4.71
CA GLY A 211 -2.03 -2.53 4.16
C GLY A 211 -3.04 -3.61 4.54
N GLU A 212 -2.62 -4.73 5.08
CA GLU A 212 -3.49 -5.84 5.51
C GLU A 212 -2.93 -6.49 6.77
N LYS A 213 -3.77 -7.24 7.50
CA LYS A 213 -3.33 -8.04 8.65
C LYS A 213 -2.46 -9.21 8.19
N SER A 214 -1.34 -9.40 8.86
CA SER A 214 -0.42 -10.54 8.68
C SER A 214 -0.41 -11.43 9.92
N ASP A 215 0.00 -12.69 9.75
CA ASP A 215 0.01 -13.69 10.80
C ASP A 215 1.32 -14.50 10.81
N GLY A 216 1.58 -15.18 11.93
CA GLY A 216 2.81 -15.97 12.12
C GLY A 216 2.98 -17.12 11.12
N HIS A 217 1.89 -17.68 10.60
CA HIS A 217 1.95 -18.71 9.55
C HIS A 217 2.53 -18.14 8.26
N LEU A 218 2.05 -16.97 7.85
CA LEU A 218 2.57 -16.28 6.67
C LEU A 218 4.07 -15.98 6.80
N TYR A 219 4.52 -15.49 7.97
CA TYR A 219 5.95 -15.23 8.19
C TYR A 219 6.81 -16.48 8.04
N ASN A 220 6.34 -17.63 8.54
CA ASN A 220 7.07 -18.89 8.41
C ASN A 220 7.20 -19.33 6.95
N VAL A 221 6.13 -19.17 6.16
CA VAL A 221 6.14 -19.47 4.73
C VAL A 221 7.07 -18.52 3.97
N ILE A 222 6.99 -17.22 4.23
CA ILE A 222 7.84 -16.21 3.59
C ILE A 222 9.32 -16.50 3.85
N ARG A 223 9.71 -16.90 5.08
CA ARG A 223 11.10 -17.28 5.40
C ARG A 223 11.60 -18.48 4.61
N GLN A 224 10.73 -19.40 4.22
CA GLN A 224 11.13 -20.53 3.36
C GLN A 224 11.38 -20.09 1.92
N ILE A 225 10.62 -19.12 1.41
CA ILE A 225 10.80 -18.59 0.05
C ILE A 225 12.02 -17.66 0.00
N PHE A 226 12.20 -16.83 1.03
CA PHE A 226 13.22 -15.77 1.10
C PHE A 226 14.06 -15.91 2.37
N PRO A 227 14.96 -16.90 2.45
CA PRO A 227 15.66 -17.26 3.69
C PRO A 227 16.62 -16.18 4.20
N SER A 228 17.11 -15.30 3.33
CA SER A 228 18.01 -14.20 3.69
C SER A 228 17.26 -12.92 4.12
N ALA A 229 15.94 -12.89 4.01
CA ALA A 229 15.19 -11.67 4.15
C ALA A 229 14.87 -11.32 5.61
N GLN A 230 15.13 -10.06 5.96
CA GLN A 230 14.54 -9.44 7.14
C GLN A 230 13.11 -9.01 6.82
N ILE A 231 12.16 -9.43 7.65
CA ILE A 231 10.74 -9.15 7.47
C ILE A 231 10.34 -8.00 8.39
N ASN A 232 9.79 -6.94 7.80
CA ASN A 232 9.16 -5.82 8.51
C ASN A 232 7.67 -5.85 8.24
N ASN A 233 6.86 -5.51 9.24
CA ASN A 233 5.44 -5.22 9.06
C ASN A 233 5.22 -3.74 9.33
N VAL A 234 4.45 -3.05 8.49
CA VAL A 234 4.21 -1.63 8.62
C VAL A 234 2.71 -1.34 8.70
N TYR A 235 2.33 -0.47 9.62
CA TYR A 235 1.03 0.16 9.61
C TYR A 235 1.08 1.39 8.72
N ALA A 236 0.24 1.37 7.71
CA ALA A 236 0.09 2.47 6.77
C ALA A 236 -1.37 2.59 6.34
N SER A 237 -1.81 3.80 6.09
CA SER A 237 -3.11 4.11 5.50
C SER A 237 -2.96 5.13 4.39
N THR A 238 -3.99 5.27 3.55
CA THR A 238 -3.98 6.32 2.52
C THR A 238 -4.01 7.70 3.16
N GLU A 239 -4.65 7.85 4.29
CA GLU A 239 -4.82 9.10 5.01
C GLU A 239 -3.50 9.63 5.59
N ALA A 240 -2.65 8.73 6.10
CA ALA A 240 -1.46 9.10 6.90
C ALA A 240 -0.12 8.61 6.33
N GLY A 241 -0.14 7.73 5.32
CA GLY A 241 1.07 7.03 4.90
C GLY A 241 1.55 6.02 5.94
N SER A 242 2.82 5.63 5.89
CA SER A 242 3.44 4.73 6.87
C SER A 242 3.72 5.44 8.19
N LEU A 243 3.20 4.91 9.28
CA LEU A 243 3.33 5.48 10.63
C LEU A 243 4.23 4.63 11.54
N PHE A 244 4.01 3.32 11.57
CA PHE A 244 4.72 2.43 12.48
C PHE A 244 5.32 1.24 11.76
N ALA A 245 6.42 0.73 12.29
CA ALA A 245 6.96 -0.57 11.92
C ALA A 245 6.81 -1.54 13.11
N ALA A 246 6.53 -2.80 12.80
CA ALA A 246 6.37 -3.84 13.80
C ALA A 246 7.46 -4.90 13.69
N LYS A 247 7.77 -5.50 14.83
CA LYS A 247 8.46 -6.78 14.91
C LYS A 247 7.41 -7.89 15.08
N GLY A 248 7.12 -8.61 14.00
CA GLY A 248 6.01 -9.59 14.00
C GLY A 248 4.65 -8.89 13.96
N GLU A 249 3.78 -9.18 14.93
CA GLU A 249 2.41 -8.66 15.01
C GLU A 249 2.28 -7.42 15.91
N ASN A 250 3.33 -7.09 16.69
CA ASN A 250 3.30 -6.00 17.65
C ASN A 250 3.90 -4.73 17.06
N PHE A 251 3.13 -3.66 17.06
CA PHE A 251 3.52 -2.32 16.66
C PHE A 251 3.96 -1.51 17.87
N GLN A 252 4.78 -0.52 17.66
CA GLN A 252 5.20 0.40 18.70
C GLN A 252 5.09 1.84 18.21
N ILE A 253 4.43 2.69 19.00
CA ILE A 253 4.46 4.13 18.83
C ILE A 253 5.82 4.64 19.32
N PRO A 254 6.66 5.24 18.46
CA PRO A 254 7.92 5.82 18.92
C PRO A 254 7.69 6.92 19.97
N ALA A 255 8.51 6.97 21.00
CA ALA A 255 8.38 7.97 22.07
C ALA A 255 8.42 9.41 21.54
N SER A 256 9.17 9.67 20.46
CA SER A 256 9.29 11.00 19.83
C SER A 256 8.01 11.52 19.18
N ILE A 257 7.03 10.67 18.93
CA ILE A 257 5.73 11.02 18.30
C ILE A 257 4.54 10.52 19.11
N HIS A 258 4.76 10.17 20.39
CA HIS A 258 3.69 9.60 21.22
C HIS A 258 2.48 10.53 21.33
N ASP A 259 2.72 11.84 21.46
CA ASP A 259 1.67 12.86 21.56
C ASP A 259 0.86 13.05 20.25
N MET A 260 1.31 12.44 19.15
CA MET A 260 0.58 12.46 17.87
C MET A 260 -0.52 11.38 17.81
N PHE A 261 -0.67 10.58 18.87
CA PHE A 261 -1.64 9.48 18.92
C PHE A 261 -2.42 9.48 20.21
N GLN A 262 -3.70 9.14 20.12
CA GLN A 262 -4.58 8.86 21.27
C GLN A 262 -5.30 7.55 21.04
N VAL A 263 -5.77 6.92 22.11
CA VAL A 263 -6.62 5.74 22.06
C VAL A 263 -7.85 6.00 22.90
N VAL A 264 -9.00 6.01 22.26
CA VAL A 264 -10.31 6.23 22.86
C VAL A 264 -11.22 5.07 22.47
N ASP A 265 -11.81 4.39 23.45
CA ASP A 265 -12.65 3.20 23.23
C ASP A 265 -11.98 2.14 22.34
N ASP A 266 -10.71 1.85 22.62
CA ASP A 266 -9.83 1.00 21.83
C ASP A 266 -9.52 1.50 20.40
N GLU A 267 -10.10 2.61 19.93
CA GLU A 267 -9.82 3.19 18.62
C GLU A 267 -8.55 4.04 18.63
N LEU A 268 -7.66 3.80 17.68
CA LEU A 268 -6.46 4.61 17.46
C LEU A 268 -6.85 5.92 16.77
N LEU A 269 -6.57 7.05 17.40
CA LEU A 269 -6.75 8.38 16.85
C LEU A 269 -5.40 8.95 16.45
N ILE A 270 -5.36 9.67 15.32
CA ILE A 270 -4.12 10.17 14.69
C ILE A 270 -4.19 11.68 14.61
N HIS A 271 -3.16 12.38 15.11
CA HIS A 271 -3.10 13.84 15.05
C HIS A 271 -3.06 14.34 13.61
N ARG A 272 -3.80 15.42 13.32
CA ARG A 272 -3.97 15.99 11.98
C ARG A 272 -2.67 16.32 11.24
N SER A 273 -1.59 16.65 11.95
CA SER A 273 -0.28 16.96 11.35
C SER A 273 0.37 15.78 10.63
N LEU A 274 -0.11 14.55 10.89
CA LEU A 274 0.37 13.33 10.23
C LEU A 274 -0.45 12.96 9.00
N LEU A 275 -1.53 13.66 8.70
CA LEU A 275 -2.50 13.30 7.67
C LEU A 275 -2.32 14.12 6.40
N GLY A 276 -2.82 13.60 5.29
CA GLY A 276 -3.24 14.43 4.17
C GLY A 276 -4.48 15.26 4.51
N GLN A 277 -5.01 15.99 3.56
CA GLN A 277 -6.20 16.82 3.73
C GLN A 277 -7.40 16.19 3.03
N SER A 278 -8.54 16.16 3.72
CA SER A 278 -9.81 15.66 3.17
C SER A 278 -11.00 16.22 3.95
N ASP A 279 -12.04 16.64 3.23
CA ASP A 279 -13.30 17.09 3.84
C ASP A 279 -14.08 15.93 4.47
N SER A 280 -13.74 14.69 4.13
CA SER A 280 -14.37 13.49 4.68
C SER A 280 -13.83 13.06 6.05
N PHE A 281 -12.76 13.68 6.54
CA PHE A 281 -12.15 13.31 7.81
C PHE A 281 -13.02 13.76 9.01
N ARG A 282 -13.16 12.86 9.98
CA ARG A 282 -13.82 13.14 11.24
C ARG A 282 -12.78 13.32 12.33
N PHE A 283 -12.82 14.48 12.98
CA PHE A 283 -11.91 14.83 14.05
C PHE A 283 -12.63 14.94 15.40
N ASP A 284 -11.93 14.54 16.46
CA ASP A 284 -12.18 14.94 17.82
C ASP A 284 -11.02 15.86 18.24
N GLY A 285 -11.31 17.17 18.36
CA GLY A 285 -10.27 18.20 18.48
C GLY A 285 -9.28 18.16 17.30
N ASP A 286 -8.03 17.84 17.58
CA ASP A 286 -6.97 17.72 16.57
C ASP A 286 -6.70 16.28 16.11
N TYR A 287 -7.50 15.30 16.59
CA TYR A 287 -7.26 13.89 16.34
C TYR A 287 -8.32 13.28 15.42
N TYR A 288 -7.83 12.61 14.38
CA TYR A 288 -8.65 11.92 13.38
C TYR A 288 -9.03 10.52 13.85
N HIS A 289 -10.29 10.17 13.70
CA HIS A 289 -10.79 8.81 13.91
C HIS A 289 -10.35 7.87 12.80
N SER A 290 -9.33 7.05 13.06
CA SER A 290 -8.80 6.11 12.04
C SER A 290 -9.76 4.97 11.73
N GLY A 291 -10.66 4.63 12.67
CA GLY A 291 -11.50 3.45 12.62
C GLY A 291 -10.74 2.15 12.96
N ASP A 292 -9.46 2.19 13.26
CA ASP A 292 -8.65 1.02 13.60
C ASP A 292 -8.68 0.78 15.11
N LEU A 293 -9.12 -0.42 15.51
CA LEU A 293 -9.17 -0.84 16.90
C LEU A 293 -7.89 -1.57 17.28
N ILE A 294 -7.32 -1.21 18.43
CA ILE A 294 -6.07 -1.75 18.94
C ILE A 294 -6.25 -2.42 20.31
N GLU A 295 -5.29 -3.22 20.69
CA GLU A 295 -5.12 -3.79 22.02
C GLU A 295 -3.72 -3.48 22.52
N TRP A 296 -3.62 -2.82 23.69
CA TRP A 296 -2.34 -2.58 24.32
C TRP A 296 -1.70 -3.88 24.81
N ILE A 297 -0.47 -4.12 24.41
CA ILE A 297 0.40 -5.16 24.97
C ILE A 297 1.21 -4.57 26.12
N ASN A 298 1.76 -3.37 25.91
CA ASN A 298 2.43 -2.59 26.95
C ASN A 298 2.14 -1.10 26.67
N ARG A 299 1.25 -0.49 27.45
CA ARG A 299 0.82 0.89 27.26
C ARG A 299 1.92 1.90 27.55
N GLU A 300 2.76 1.64 28.56
CA GLU A 300 3.85 2.54 28.95
C GLU A 300 4.92 2.65 27.85
N GLU A 301 5.21 1.54 27.18
CA GLU A 301 6.16 1.49 26.05
C GLU A 301 5.50 1.80 24.69
N GLY A 302 4.20 2.08 24.66
CA GLY A 302 3.44 2.31 23.43
C GLY A 302 3.32 1.09 22.53
N VAL A 303 3.42 -0.15 23.08
CA VAL A 303 3.36 -1.40 22.31
C VAL A 303 1.92 -1.92 22.24
N PHE A 304 1.46 -2.16 21.02
CA PHE A 304 0.08 -2.61 20.76
C PHE A 304 0.01 -3.57 19.57
N LYS A 305 -1.13 -4.20 19.40
CA LYS A 305 -1.49 -4.91 18.17
C LYS A 305 -2.86 -4.46 17.64
N PHE A 306 -3.07 -4.60 16.35
CA PHE A 306 -4.37 -4.32 15.73
C PHE A 306 -5.34 -5.47 15.99
N LYS A 307 -6.56 -5.12 16.44
CA LYS A 307 -7.69 -6.06 16.57
C LYS A 307 -8.45 -6.18 15.25
N SER A 308 -9.03 -5.08 14.79
CA SER A 308 -9.91 -5.01 13.62
C SER A 308 -10.13 -3.57 13.19
N ARG A 309 -10.84 -3.37 12.08
CA ARG A 309 -11.47 -2.08 11.77
C ARG A 309 -12.88 -2.01 12.34
N LYS A 310 -13.25 -0.83 12.84
CA LYS A 310 -14.56 -0.57 13.47
C LYS A 310 -15.74 -0.86 12.52
N ASN A 311 -15.54 -0.60 11.23
CA ASN A 311 -16.53 -0.83 10.17
C ASN A 311 -16.49 -2.26 9.57
N GLU A 312 -15.49 -3.07 9.90
CA GLU A 312 -15.43 -4.47 9.50
C GLU A 312 -16.14 -5.40 10.48
N LEU A 313 -16.47 -4.91 11.69
CA LEU A 313 -17.21 -5.69 12.66
C LEU A 313 -18.62 -5.98 12.15
N ILE A 314 -18.96 -7.28 12.11
CA ILE A 314 -20.29 -7.74 11.69
C ILE A 314 -21.20 -7.78 12.91
N ASN A 315 -22.36 -7.12 12.81
CA ASN A 315 -23.36 -7.20 13.86
C ASN A 315 -24.27 -8.41 13.63
N VAL A 316 -24.21 -9.38 14.54
CA VAL A 316 -25.02 -10.59 14.52
C VAL A 316 -25.88 -10.65 15.77
N GLY A 317 -27.17 -10.35 15.62
CA GLY A 317 -28.10 -10.38 16.75
C GLY A 317 -27.73 -9.48 17.93
N GLY A 318 -27.07 -8.35 17.68
CA GLY A 318 -26.57 -7.41 18.70
C GLY A 318 -25.11 -7.63 19.12
N TYR A 319 -24.50 -8.74 18.73
CA TYR A 319 -23.08 -9.01 18.99
C TYR A 319 -22.20 -8.50 17.84
N LYS A 320 -21.14 -7.76 18.17
CA LYS A 320 -20.12 -7.35 17.21
C LYS A 320 -19.07 -8.47 17.07
N VAL A 321 -19.02 -9.07 15.90
CA VAL A 321 -18.10 -10.19 15.60
C VAL A 321 -17.05 -9.72 14.61
N ASN A 322 -15.78 -10.02 14.92
CA ASN A 322 -14.65 -9.72 14.05
C ASN A 322 -14.45 -10.87 13.04
N PRO A 323 -14.68 -10.65 11.73
CA PRO A 323 -14.50 -11.69 10.71
C PRO A 323 -13.10 -12.29 10.71
N GLY A 324 -12.06 -11.44 10.90
CA GLY A 324 -10.68 -11.89 10.90
C GLY A 324 -10.32 -12.85 12.05
N GLU A 325 -10.95 -12.72 13.22
CA GLU A 325 -10.78 -13.68 14.31
C GLU A 325 -11.36 -15.05 13.95
N VAL A 326 -12.54 -15.05 13.34
CA VAL A 326 -13.18 -16.28 12.87
C VAL A 326 -12.33 -16.92 11.76
N GLU A 327 -11.81 -16.14 10.83
CA GLU A 327 -10.90 -16.61 9.77
C GLU A 327 -9.62 -17.22 10.35
N ASN A 328 -9.02 -16.61 11.37
CA ASN A 328 -7.83 -17.15 12.02
C ASN A 328 -8.07 -18.55 12.61
N VAL A 329 -9.20 -18.72 13.32
CA VAL A 329 -9.59 -20.03 13.87
C VAL A 329 -9.82 -21.04 12.75
N LEU A 330 -10.51 -20.66 11.69
CA LEU A 330 -10.80 -21.54 10.56
C LEU A 330 -9.52 -21.93 9.80
N ASN A 331 -8.62 -20.99 9.58
CA ASN A 331 -7.37 -21.21 8.84
C ASN A 331 -6.38 -22.09 9.63
N ALA A 332 -6.53 -22.19 10.97
CA ALA A 332 -5.78 -23.11 11.80
C ALA A 332 -6.24 -24.57 11.67
N ILE A 333 -7.44 -24.84 11.13
CA ILE A 333 -7.98 -26.20 10.96
C ILE A 333 -7.22 -26.92 9.83
N LYS A 334 -6.71 -28.12 10.14
CA LYS A 334 -6.03 -28.98 9.16
C LYS A 334 -6.95 -29.24 7.95
N GLY A 335 -6.45 -28.98 6.74
CA GLY A 335 -7.20 -29.15 5.50
C GLY A 335 -7.82 -27.85 4.94
N ILE A 336 -7.98 -26.80 5.74
CA ILE A 336 -8.38 -25.49 5.23
C ILE A 336 -7.14 -24.73 4.76
N ARG A 337 -7.16 -24.28 3.51
CA ARG A 337 -6.09 -23.46 2.93
C ARG A 337 -6.30 -21.99 3.22
N GLN A 338 -7.54 -21.53 3.08
CA GLN A 338 -7.96 -20.14 3.29
C GLN A 338 -9.46 -20.08 3.51
N SER A 339 -9.91 -19.25 4.44
CA SER A 339 -11.31 -18.93 4.68
C SER A 339 -11.57 -17.44 4.44
N LEU A 340 -12.78 -17.12 4.03
CA LEU A 340 -13.33 -15.76 3.96
C LEU A 340 -14.63 -15.73 4.75
N VAL A 341 -14.71 -14.81 5.71
CA VAL A 341 -15.87 -14.60 6.57
C VAL A 341 -16.48 -13.23 6.27
N PHE A 342 -17.77 -13.18 6.03
CA PHE A 342 -18.50 -11.94 5.77
C PHE A 342 -19.93 -12.02 6.25
N GLY A 343 -20.52 -10.87 6.54
CA GLY A 343 -21.93 -10.76 6.92
C GLY A 343 -22.84 -10.79 5.69
N LYS A 344 -23.96 -11.50 5.79
CA LYS A 344 -25.01 -11.51 4.78
C LYS A 344 -26.34 -11.21 5.41
N ALA A 345 -27.06 -10.21 4.86
CA ALA A 345 -28.41 -9.89 5.29
C ALA A 345 -29.39 -11.06 5.05
N ASN A 346 -30.30 -11.28 5.96
CA ASN A 346 -31.32 -12.31 5.92
C ASN A 346 -32.63 -11.78 6.47
N SER A 347 -33.75 -12.31 6.03
CA SER A 347 -35.10 -11.86 6.37
C SER A 347 -35.51 -12.18 7.82
N VAL A 348 -34.86 -13.12 8.47
CA VAL A 348 -35.18 -13.56 9.87
C VAL A 348 -34.20 -12.96 10.87
N TRP A 349 -32.91 -12.93 10.51
CA TRP A 349 -31.84 -12.33 11.29
C TRP A 349 -31.24 -11.19 10.48
N ALA A 350 -31.07 -10.04 11.05
CA ALA A 350 -30.58 -8.87 10.32
C ALA A 350 -29.28 -9.16 9.54
N ILE A 351 -28.38 -9.95 10.11
CA ILE A 351 -27.11 -10.36 9.47
C ILE A 351 -26.67 -11.71 10.06
N TYR A 352 -26.21 -12.64 9.21
CA TYR A 352 -25.57 -13.88 9.64
C TYR A 352 -24.27 -14.13 8.84
N PHE A 353 -23.40 -14.98 9.38
CA PHE A 353 -22.15 -15.30 8.74
C PHE A 353 -22.32 -16.25 7.56
N VAL A 354 -21.70 -15.90 6.45
CA VAL A 354 -21.44 -16.84 5.35
C VAL A 354 -19.93 -16.97 5.19
N ARG A 355 -19.42 -18.19 5.19
CA ARG A 355 -18.00 -18.44 4.96
C ARG A 355 -17.78 -19.16 3.65
N ARG A 356 -16.66 -18.88 3.01
CA ARG A 356 -16.14 -19.64 1.90
C ARG A 356 -14.78 -20.22 2.30
N CYS A 357 -14.62 -21.53 2.27
CA CYS A 357 -13.36 -22.18 2.57
C CYS A 357 -12.82 -22.85 1.31
N ASN A 358 -11.55 -22.60 0.99
CA ASN A 358 -10.82 -23.40 0.01
C ASN A 358 -10.14 -24.54 0.74
N LEU A 359 -10.51 -25.77 0.41
CA LEU A 359 -9.87 -26.98 0.94
C LEU A 359 -8.55 -27.25 0.19
N LYS A 360 -7.61 -27.92 0.85
CA LYS A 360 -6.41 -28.45 0.19
C LYS A 360 -6.84 -29.47 -0.87
N LYS A 361 -6.10 -29.57 -1.97
CA LYS A 361 -6.41 -30.44 -3.13
C LYS A 361 -6.71 -31.91 -2.75
N GLU A 362 -6.17 -32.38 -1.64
CA GLU A 362 -6.37 -33.75 -1.14
C GLU A 362 -7.80 -34.04 -0.67
N TYR A 363 -8.62 -33.02 -0.42
CA TYR A 363 -9.97 -33.15 0.14
C TYR A 363 -11.10 -32.78 -0.85
N GLY A 364 -10.79 -32.56 -2.12
CA GLY A 364 -11.76 -32.17 -3.13
C GLY A 364 -12.28 -30.72 -2.99
N PHE A 365 -12.70 -30.12 -4.09
CA PHE A 365 -13.34 -28.79 -4.10
C PHE A 365 -14.78 -28.92 -3.59
N GLN A 366 -15.03 -28.73 -2.30
CA GLN A 366 -16.36 -28.48 -1.79
C GLN A 366 -16.42 -27.09 -1.16
N ASN A 367 -17.33 -26.24 -1.70
CA ASN A 367 -17.70 -24.98 -1.05
C ASN A 367 -18.60 -25.35 0.15
N LEU A 368 -18.01 -25.49 1.33
CA LEU A 368 -18.78 -25.68 2.56
C LEU A 368 -19.40 -24.34 2.97
N LYS A 369 -20.70 -24.25 2.93
CA LYS A 369 -21.47 -23.14 3.54
C LYS A 369 -21.89 -23.56 4.93
N PHE A 370 -21.53 -22.78 5.94
CA PHE A 370 -22.04 -22.98 7.28
C PHE A 370 -22.79 -21.71 7.69
N ALA A 371 -24.01 -21.86 8.17
CA ALA A 371 -24.71 -20.84 8.91
C ALA A 371 -24.45 -21.07 10.41
N VAL A 372 -24.09 -20.04 11.14
CA VAL A 372 -24.05 -20.06 12.59
C VAL A 372 -25.40 -19.51 13.04
N SER A 373 -26.20 -20.35 13.67
CA SER A 373 -27.47 -19.99 14.33
C SER A 373 -27.21 -19.30 15.66
#